data_35008438f5f6a0b9fd775dddd9aaa942
#
_entry.id   35008438f5f6a0b9fd775dddd9aaa942
#
_cell.length_a   1.000
_cell.length_b   1.000
_cell.length_c   1.000
_cell.angle_alpha   90.00
_cell.angle_beta   90.00
_cell.angle_gamma   90.00
#
_symmetry.space_group_name_H-M   'P 1'
#
loop_
_entity.id
_entity.type
_entity.pdbx_description
1 polymer ?
#
loop_
_entity_poly.entity_id
_entity_poly.type
_entity_poly.pdbx_seq_one_letter_code
_entity_poly.pdbx_strand_id
1 'polypeptide(L)'
;MTRVKLVMVILFIFSFRLNAQKKVNKNKDFTNTSLLDNTELYNGFFNFNYHSQKDQLFLSVDKLDQEFLYVNSLSQGIGSNDIGLDRGQLGNKRIVYFTKTGNKLFLVQPNLKYRSTSDNPQEKRSIKEAFAKSVLYSFPIEERINGSYIINLTPFLLEDAHGVSKRLKLRRQGTFKIDKDRSAVYLDRTKAFPLNIEFDMLLTFTGSDPGNSLRSVTPTPNAITVNQHHSFVALPDSDYETRKFDPRSGVNAFSFYDYSSPVNESTEKRYIYRHRLEKKDPSAEISEAIEPIIYYLDNGTPEPVRSALIEGG
;
A
#
# COMPACT_ATOMS: atom_id res chain seq x y z
N MET A 1 55.85 -77.12 9.27
CA MET A 1 56.99 -76.22 9.53
C MET A 1 56.62 -74.83 8.99
N THR A 2 56.06 -73.98 9.81
CA THR A 2 55.55 -72.71 9.37
C THR A 2 56.15 -71.60 10.26
N ARG A 3 56.94 -70.73 9.62
CA ARG A 3 57.58 -69.58 10.29
C ARG A 3 56.62 -68.45 10.46
N VAL A 4 56.41 -68.08 11.73
CA VAL A 4 55.67 -66.86 12.10
C VAL A 4 56.62 -65.66 12.01
N LYS A 5 56.32 -64.68 11.15
CA LYS A 5 57.04 -63.40 11.14
C LYS A 5 56.34 -62.45 12.08
N LEU A 6 57.03 -62.01 13.12
CA LEU A 6 56.66 -60.96 14.05
C LEU A 6 56.84 -59.59 13.35
N VAL A 7 55.74 -58.86 13.13
CA VAL A 7 55.77 -57.47 12.63
C VAL A 7 55.69 -56.53 13.83
N MET A 8 56.81 -55.88 14.12
CA MET A 8 56.93 -54.86 15.17
C MET A 8 56.34 -53.54 14.65
N VAL A 9 55.18 -53.09 15.18
CA VAL A 9 54.62 -51.80 14.90
C VAL A 9 55.19 -50.79 15.88
N ILE A 10 56.02 -49.88 15.36
CA ILE A 10 56.53 -48.75 16.13
C ILE A 10 55.47 -47.64 16.13
N LEU A 11 54.85 -47.42 17.29
CA LEU A 11 54.00 -46.29 17.55
C LEU A 11 54.84 -45.05 17.77
N PHE A 12 54.88 -44.16 16.79
CA PHE A 12 55.35 -42.77 16.94
C PHE A 12 54.26 -41.92 17.65
N ILE A 13 54.48 -41.64 18.93
CA ILE A 13 53.68 -40.69 19.70
C ILE A 13 54.20 -39.31 19.37
N PHE A 14 53.48 -38.63 18.45
CA PHE A 14 53.66 -37.20 18.20
C PHE A 14 52.92 -36.44 19.29
N SER A 15 53.64 -35.90 20.26
CA SER A 15 53.09 -34.94 21.24
C SER A 15 52.81 -33.61 20.56
N PHE A 16 51.58 -33.42 20.10
CA PHE A 16 51.09 -32.10 19.72
C PHE A 16 50.87 -31.25 20.97
N ARG A 17 51.76 -30.31 21.23
CA ARG A 17 51.47 -29.20 22.15
C ARG A 17 50.41 -28.33 21.53
N LEU A 18 49.16 -28.45 21.98
CA LEU A 18 48.08 -27.48 21.74
C LEU A 18 48.44 -26.19 22.48
N ASN A 19 49.03 -25.23 21.76
CA ASN A 19 48.99 -23.85 22.17
C ASN A 19 47.54 -23.37 22.08
N ALA A 20 46.83 -23.36 23.21
CA ALA A 20 45.57 -22.68 23.36
C ALA A 20 45.83 -21.15 23.21
N GLN A 21 45.74 -20.63 21.98
CA GLN A 21 45.57 -19.21 21.78
C GLN A 21 44.24 -18.82 22.43
N LYS A 22 44.32 -18.09 23.56
CA LYS A 22 43.19 -17.34 24.11
C LYS A 22 42.64 -16.48 22.99
N LYS A 23 41.54 -16.92 22.38
CA LYS A 23 40.69 -16.01 21.62
C LYS A 23 40.29 -14.89 22.57
N VAL A 24 40.90 -13.74 22.40
CA VAL A 24 40.38 -12.50 22.94
C VAL A 24 38.98 -12.35 22.33
N ASN A 25 37.96 -12.67 23.11
CA ASN A 25 36.60 -12.22 22.83
C ASN A 25 36.70 -10.70 22.78
N LYS A 26 36.80 -10.12 21.58
CA LYS A 26 36.33 -8.78 21.34
C LYS A 26 34.85 -8.84 21.66
N ASN A 27 34.45 -8.43 22.85
CA ASN A 27 33.13 -7.97 23.14
C ASN A 27 32.85 -6.97 22.04
N LYS A 28 32.10 -7.37 21.00
CA LYS A 28 31.29 -6.44 20.27
C LYS A 28 30.33 -5.94 21.33
N ASP A 29 30.55 -4.71 21.78
CA ASP A 29 29.49 -3.92 22.38
C ASP A 29 28.36 -3.94 21.35
N PHE A 30 27.38 -4.81 21.56
CA PHE A 30 26.07 -4.68 20.96
C PHE A 30 25.48 -3.43 21.61
N THR A 31 25.83 -2.27 21.10
CA THR A 31 24.98 -1.11 21.23
C THR A 31 23.64 -1.58 20.67
N ASN A 32 22.64 -1.68 21.53
CA ASN A 32 21.24 -1.96 21.16
C ASN A 32 20.75 -0.74 20.36
N THR A 33 21.21 -0.64 19.11
CA THR A 33 20.80 0.42 18.18
C THR A 33 19.44 0.00 17.68
N SER A 34 18.40 0.72 18.07
CA SER A 34 17.05 0.48 17.55
C SER A 34 17.05 0.70 16.05
N LEU A 35 16.20 -0.05 15.33
CA LEU A 35 15.99 0.12 13.90
C LEU A 35 15.62 1.55 13.53
N LEU A 36 14.99 2.27 14.46
CA LEU A 36 14.51 3.65 14.26
C LEU A 36 15.55 4.72 14.68
N ASP A 37 16.76 4.33 15.12
CA ASP A 37 17.82 5.29 15.40
C ASP A 37 18.25 5.99 14.11
N ASN A 38 18.51 7.29 14.19
CA ASN A 38 18.84 8.16 13.06
C ASN A 38 17.74 8.23 11.98
N THR A 39 16.49 8.07 12.36
CA THR A 39 15.32 8.26 11.49
C THR A 39 14.53 9.51 11.88
N GLU A 40 13.83 10.07 10.91
CA GLU A 40 12.88 11.17 11.12
C GLU A 40 11.48 10.59 11.32
N LEU A 41 10.82 10.96 12.43
CA LEU A 41 9.48 10.49 12.79
C LEU A 41 8.40 11.41 12.19
N TYR A 42 7.40 10.77 11.57
CA TYR A 42 6.18 11.39 11.07
C TYR A 42 4.97 10.82 11.83
N ASN A 43 4.22 11.68 12.52
CA ASN A 43 3.05 11.29 13.31
C ASN A 43 1.77 11.47 12.52
N GLY A 44 0.94 10.42 12.41
CA GLY A 44 -0.32 10.46 11.66
C GLY A 44 -1.23 9.27 11.93
N PHE A 45 -2.11 8.96 10.99
CA PHE A 45 -3.03 7.81 11.06
C PHE A 45 -2.31 6.50 11.42
N PHE A 46 -1.18 6.24 10.79
CA PHE A 46 -0.10 5.41 11.28
C PHE A 46 1.15 6.29 11.41
N ASN A 47 1.95 6.04 12.44
CA ASN A 47 3.25 6.68 12.52
C ASN A 47 4.23 5.98 11.59
N PHE A 48 5.12 6.74 10.97
CA PHE A 48 6.20 6.17 10.19
C PHE A 48 7.51 6.95 10.41
N ASN A 49 8.61 6.27 10.14
CA ASN A 49 9.95 6.84 10.24
C ASN A 49 10.65 6.76 8.89
N TYR A 50 11.36 7.81 8.51
CA TYR A 50 12.21 7.84 7.32
C TYR A 50 13.69 7.78 7.71
N HIS A 51 14.41 6.83 7.14
CA HIS A 51 15.84 6.66 7.30
C HIS A 51 16.58 7.21 6.07
N SER A 52 17.13 8.43 6.15
CA SER A 52 17.70 9.15 5.01
C SER A 52 18.88 8.47 4.35
N GLN A 53 19.79 7.85 5.13
CA GLN A 53 20.97 7.15 4.56
C GLN A 53 20.63 5.85 3.82
N LYS A 54 19.48 5.23 4.13
CA LYS A 54 19.05 3.97 3.50
C LYS A 54 17.94 4.17 2.49
N ASP A 55 17.36 5.36 2.42
CA ASP A 55 16.15 5.68 1.67
C ASP A 55 15.01 4.70 1.98
N GLN A 56 14.73 4.50 3.29
CA GLN A 56 13.76 3.53 3.78
C GLN A 56 12.70 4.16 4.66
N LEU A 57 11.47 3.69 4.49
CA LEU A 57 10.30 4.03 5.28
C LEU A 57 9.91 2.86 6.18
N PHE A 58 9.88 3.08 7.48
CA PHE A 58 9.45 2.12 8.48
C PHE A 58 8.08 2.53 9.02
N LEU A 59 7.09 1.66 8.88
CA LEU A 59 5.74 1.89 9.37
C LEU A 59 5.57 1.25 10.75
N SER A 60 5.02 2.02 11.69
CA SER A 60 4.60 1.53 13.01
C SER A 60 3.13 1.11 12.95
N VAL A 61 2.88 -0.20 12.96
CA VAL A 61 1.54 -0.75 12.88
C VAL A 61 1.05 -1.09 14.29
N ASP A 62 0.14 -0.27 14.80
CA ASP A 62 -0.55 -0.40 16.10
C ASP A 62 -2.00 -0.88 15.96
N LYS A 63 -2.59 -0.79 14.76
CA LYS A 63 -3.98 -1.13 14.43
C LYS A 63 -4.03 -2.41 13.61
N LEU A 64 -4.13 -3.56 14.29
CA LEU A 64 -4.36 -4.84 13.62
C LEU A 64 -5.85 -5.08 13.39
N ASP A 65 -6.18 -5.74 12.27
CA ASP A 65 -7.53 -6.15 11.87
C ASP A 65 -8.54 -4.97 11.78
N GLN A 66 -8.04 -3.72 11.79
CA GLN A 66 -8.82 -2.52 11.53
C GLN A 66 -8.74 -2.16 10.04
N GLU A 67 -9.90 -2.06 9.40
CA GLU A 67 -10.01 -1.69 7.99
C GLU A 67 -9.69 -0.21 7.75
N PHE A 68 -9.01 0.06 6.64
CA PHE A 68 -8.73 1.41 6.14
C PHE A 68 -8.75 1.42 4.61
N LEU A 69 -8.86 2.61 4.02
CA LEU A 69 -8.83 2.78 2.58
C LEU A 69 -7.37 2.91 2.11
N TYR A 70 -6.97 2.07 1.16
CA TYR A 70 -5.74 2.19 0.39
C TYR A 70 -6.05 2.63 -1.03
N VAL A 71 -5.45 3.75 -1.45
CA VAL A 71 -5.55 4.28 -2.82
C VAL A 71 -4.15 4.46 -3.37
N ASN A 72 -3.95 4.14 -4.66
CA ASN A 72 -2.77 4.57 -5.38
C ASN A 72 -3.16 5.51 -6.53
N SER A 73 -2.26 6.42 -6.87
CA SER A 73 -2.43 7.38 -7.96
C SER A 73 -1.09 7.73 -8.61
N LEU A 74 -1.09 8.52 -9.67
CA LEU A 74 0.12 9.11 -10.22
C LEU A 74 0.15 10.60 -9.86
N SER A 75 1.08 11.01 -9.00
CA SER A 75 1.31 12.42 -8.71
C SER A 75 2.12 13.11 -9.82
N GLN A 76 2.87 12.32 -10.62
CA GLN A 76 3.49 12.71 -11.89
C GLN A 76 3.34 11.57 -12.90
N GLY A 77 2.78 11.88 -14.06
CA GLY A 77 2.55 10.94 -15.14
C GLY A 77 3.59 11.03 -16.26
N ILE A 78 3.27 10.44 -17.41
CA ILE A 78 4.18 10.38 -18.59
C ILE A 78 3.95 11.54 -19.56
N GLY A 79 2.78 12.17 -19.56
CA GLY A 79 2.51 13.35 -20.38
C GLY A 79 1.84 13.09 -21.73
N SER A 80 1.37 11.88 -22.01
CA SER A 80 0.59 11.55 -23.22
C SER A 80 -0.78 10.99 -22.87
N ASN A 81 -1.84 11.69 -23.24
CA ASN A 81 -3.23 11.24 -23.04
C ASN A 81 -3.52 9.91 -23.76
N ASP A 82 -2.84 9.65 -24.91
CA ASP A 82 -3.00 8.40 -25.67
C ASP A 82 -2.54 7.17 -24.89
N ILE A 83 -1.55 7.35 -24.01
CA ILE A 83 -1.08 6.30 -23.09
C ILE A 83 -2.05 6.13 -21.94
N GLY A 84 -2.61 7.24 -21.42
CA GLY A 84 -3.51 7.26 -20.27
C GLY A 84 -2.80 6.93 -18.96
N LEU A 85 -1.65 7.58 -18.76
CA LEU A 85 -0.86 7.59 -17.51
C LEU A 85 -0.60 9.06 -17.13
N ASP A 86 -1.68 9.78 -16.83
CA ASP A 86 -1.67 11.21 -16.63
C ASP A 86 -1.43 11.58 -15.16
N ARG A 87 -0.92 12.78 -14.93
CA ARG A 87 -0.80 13.36 -13.59
C ARG A 87 -2.19 13.45 -12.93
N GLY A 88 -2.29 13.03 -11.68
CA GLY A 88 -3.55 12.99 -10.92
C GLY A 88 -4.42 11.78 -11.19
N GLN A 89 -4.02 10.86 -12.08
CA GLN A 89 -4.82 9.68 -12.39
C GLN A 89 -4.94 8.77 -11.17
N LEU A 90 -6.17 8.52 -10.74
CA LEU A 90 -6.47 7.55 -9.69
C LEU A 90 -6.31 6.12 -10.22
N GLY A 91 -5.66 5.31 -9.42
CA GLY A 91 -5.55 3.87 -9.63
C GLY A 91 -6.61 3.09 -8.85
N ASN A 92 -6.19 1.98 -8.26
CA ASN A 92 -7.08 1.12 -7.50
C ASN A 92 -7.42 1.73 -6.13
N LYS A 93 -8.69 1.59 -5.73
CA LYS A 93 -9.20 1.88 -4.39
C LYS A 93 -9.52 0.54 -3.71
N ARG A 94 -8.99 0.29 -2.54
CA ARG A 94 -9.15 -0.98 -1.82
C ARG A 94 -9.37 -0.71 -0.34
N ILE A 95 -10.36 -1.37 0.26
CA ILE A 95 -10.41 -1.51 1.71
C ILE A 95 -9.43 -2.61 2.08
N VAL A 96 -8.55 -2.33 3.03
CA VAL A 96 -7.50 -3.26 3.46
C VAL A 96 -7.32 -3.20 4.97
N TYR A 97 -6.64 -4.19 5.53
CA TYR A 97 -6.25 -4.21 6.94
C TYR A 97 -4.93 -4.95 7.11
N PHE A 98 -4.20 -4.63 8.18
CA PHE A 98 -3.04 -5.41 8.59
C PHE A 98 -3.47 -6.53 9.54
N THR A 99 -2.97 -7.75 9.30
CA THR A 99 -3.17 -8.88 10.22
C THR A 99 -1.85 -9.61 10.46
N LYS A 100 -1.67 -10.10 11.70
CA LYS A 100 -0.44 -10.78 12.10
C LYS A 100 -0.53 -12.29 11.87
N THR A 101 0.50 -12.85 11.25
CA THR A 101 0.65 -14.30 11.08
C THR A 101 2.12 -14.69 11.34
N GLY A 102 2.36 -15.40 12.45
CA GLY A 102 3.72 -15.70 12.87
C GLY A 102 4.56 -14.43 13.10
N ASN A 103 5.72 -14.33 12.44
CA ASN A 103 6.58 -13.15 12.48
C ASN A 103 6.41 -12.23 11.25
N LYS A 104 5.17 -12.13 10.73
CA LYS A 104 4.85 -11.30 9.56
C LYS A 104 3.55 -10.54 9.79
N LEU A 105 3.46 -9.37 9.15
CA LEU A 105 2.20 -8.69 8.92
C LEU A 105 1.79 -8.88 7.45
N PHE A 106 0.53 -9.22 7.23
CA PHE A 106 -0.06 -9.24 5.90
C PHE A 106 -0.92 -8.01 5.70
N LEU A 107 -0.79 -7.36 4.55
CA LEU A 107 -1.77 -6.39 4.06
C LEU A 107 -2.83 -7.17 3.29
N VAL A 108 -4.05 -7.22 3.82
CA VAL A 108 -5.13 -8.06 3.33
C VAL A 108 -6.26 -7.20 2.79
N GLN A 109 -6.74 -7.54 1.61
CA GLN A 109 -7.99 -7.00 1.04
C GLN A 109 -9.11 -8.03 1.27
N PRO A 110 -10.14 -7.71 2.09
CA PRO A 110 -11.30 -8.56 2.27
C PRO A 110 -12.14 -8.63 0.99
N ASN A 111 -12.92 -9.69 0.85
CA ASN A 111 -13.92 -9.75 -0.20
C ASN A 111 -15.20 -9.04 0.28
N LEU A 112 -15.36 -7.80 -0.17
CA LEU A 112 -16.53 -6.99 0.17
C LEU A 112 -17.68 -7.12 -0.83
N LYS A 113 -17.50 -7.88 -1.91
CA LYS A 113 -18.54 -8.12 -2.91
C LYS A 113 -19.56 -9.16 -2.43
N TYR A 114 -19.10 -10.13 -1.65
CA TYR A 114 -19.93 -11.19 -1.09
C TYR A 114 -19.90 -11.10 0.43
N ARG A 115 -21.08 -10.89 1.05
CA ARG A 115 -21.21 -10.60 2.48
C ARG A 115 -22.33 -11.42 3.11
N SER A 116 -22.33 -11.46 4.44
CA SER A 116 -23.49 -11.78 5.27
C SER A 116 -23.64 -10.67 6.29
N THR A 117 -24.80 -10.01 6.30
CA THR A 117 -25.17 -9.01 7.32
C THR A 117 -25.91 -9.64 8.48
N SER A 118 -26.12 -10.97 8.47
CA SER A 118 -26.71 -11.75 9.57
C SER A 118 -25.98 -11.51 10.90
N ASP A 119 -26.70 -11.58 12.02
CA ASP A 119 -26.08 -11.59 13.35
C ASP A 119 -25.49 -12.95 13.70
N ASN A 120 -25.78 -14.00 12.93
CA ASN A 120 -25.24 -15.33 13.12
C ASN A 120 -23.76 -15.42 12.71
N PRO A 121 -22.82 -15.66 13.66
CA PRO A 121 -21.39 -15.73 13.35
C PRO A 121 -21.03 -16.90 12.43
N GLN A 122 -21.80 -17.98 12.42
CA GLN A 122 -21.55 -19.17 11.56
C GLN A 122 -21.85 -18.84 10.09
N GLU A 123 -22.92 -18.08 9.83
CA GLU A 123 -23.22 -17.61 8.46
C GLU A 123 -22.14 -16.66 7.95
N LYS A 124 -21.73 -15.68 8.78
CA LYS A 124 -20.61 -14.78 8.44
C LYS A 124 -19.34 -15.55 8.13
N ARG A 125 -19.05 -16.59 8.93
CA ARG A 125 -17.89 -17.44 8.74
C ARG A 125 -17.98 -18.22 7.43
N SER A 126 -19.13 -18.84 7.16
CA SER A 126 -19.37 -19.62 5.93
C SER A 126 -19.10 -18.79 4.68
N ILE A 127 -19.58 -17.53 4.65
CA ILE A 127 -19.34 -16.63 3.50
C ILE A 127 -17.86 -16.24 3.40
N LYS A 128 -17.18 -15.94 4.51
CA LYS A 128 -15.75 -15.65 4.52
C LYS A 128 -14.89 -16.83 4.03
N GLU A 129 -15.33 -18.07 4.26
CA GLU A 129 -14.64 -19.27 3.83
C GLU A 129 -14.96 -19.62 2.37
N ALA A 130 -16.18 -19.28 1.87
CA ALA A 130 -16.60 -19.52 0.50
C ALA A 130 -15.96 -18.54 -0.52
N PHE A 131 -15.67 -17.29 -0.13
CA PHE A 131 -15.18 -16.25 -1.01
C PHE A 131 -13.81 -15.74 -0.57
N ALA A 132 -12.79 -15.97 -1.41
CA ALA A 132 -11.41 -15.66 -1.10
C ALA A 132 -11.16 -14.17 -0.83
N LYS A 133 -10.33 -13.89 0.19
CA LYS A 133 -9.65 -12.62 0.39
C LYS A 133 -8.34 -12.61 -0.40
N SER A 134 -7.74 -11.43 -0.58
CA SER A 134 -6.43 -11.29 -1.21
C SER A 134 -5.40 -10.80 -0.20
N VAL A 135 -4.27 -11.49 -0.10
CA VAL A 135 -3.08 -10.98 0.58
C VAL A 135 -2.30 -10.16 -0.45
N LEU A 136 -2.30 -8.84 -0.30
CA LEU A 136 -1.65 -7.92 -1.24
C LEU A 136 -0.14 -7.90 -1.04
N TYR A 137 0.31 -7.97 0.21
CA TYR A 137 1.74 -7.98 0.55
C TYR A 137 2.01 -8.65 1.90
N SER A 138 3.26 -9.09 2.09
CA SER A 138 3.75 -9.71 3.32
C SER A 138 5.00 -8.99 3.82
N PHE A 139 4.93 -8.44 5.01
CA PHE A 139 6.01 -7.71 5.66
C PHE A 139 6.61 -8.54 6.79
N PRO A 140 7.92 -8.82 6.81
CA PRO A 140 8.58 -9.26 8.03
C PRO A 140 8.37 -8.24 9.15
N ILE A 141 8.15 -8.70 10.38
CA ILE A 141 8.20 -7.82 11.55
C ILE A 141 9.67 -7.65 11.91
N GLU A 142 10.16 -6.43 11.74
CA GLU A 142 11.58 -6.10 11.99
C GLU A 142 11.82 -5.92 13.50
N GLU A 143 10.91 -5.22 14.19
CA GLU A 143 11.02 -4.91 15.60
C GLU A 143 9.62 -4.72 16.23
N ARG A 144 9.53 -4.73 17.55
CA ARG A 144 8.34 -4.34 18.30
C ARG A 144 8.69 -3.24 19.29
N ILE A 145 8.11 -2.05 19.09
CA ILE A 145 8.38 -0.87 19.90
C ILE A 145 7.07 -0.33 20.48
N ASN A 146 6.98 -0.15 21.79
CA ASN A 146 5.81 0.41 22.49
C ASN A 146 4.47 -0.23 22.08
N GLY A 147 4.47 -1.55 21.83
CA GLY A 147 3.27 -2.29 21.45
C GLY A 147 3.02 -2.34 19.93
N SER A 148 3.62 -1.44 19.14
CA SER A 148 3.51 -1.39 17.69
C SER A 148 4.49 -2.37 17.02
N TYR A 149 4.10 -2.90 15.88
CA TYR A 149 4.96 -3.71 15.01
C TYR A 149 5.62 -2.81 13.97
N ILE A 150 6.95 -2.81 13.93
CA ILE A 150 7.73 -2.05 12.95
C ILE A 150 7.98 -2.92 11.73
N ILE A 151 7.62 -2.40 10.56
CA ILE A 151 7.83 -3.06 9.27
C ILE A 151 8.53 -2.12 8.28
N ASN A 152 9.37 -2.66 7.41
CA ASN A 152 9.91 -1.89 6.28
C ASN A 152 8.85 -1.84 5.17
N LEU A 153 8.30 -0.64 4.94
CA LEU A 153 7.25 -0.42 3.94
C LEU A 153 7.79 -0.19 2.53
N THR A 154 9.05 0.22 2.41
CA THR A 154 9.67 0.63 1.14
C THR A 154 9.55 -0.39 0.02
N PRO A 155 9.80 -1.71 0.21
CA PRO A 155 9.69 -2.69 -0.86
C PRO A 155 8.29 -2.77 -1.47
N PHE A 156 7.24 -2.58 -0.66
CA PHE A 156 5.85 -2.53 -1.13
C PHE A 156 5.57 -1.26 -1.94
N LEU A 157 6.05 -0.11 -1.46
CA LEU A 157 5.84 1.17 -2.13
C LEU A 157 6.58 1.25 -3.48
N LEU A 158 7.67 0.50 -3.64
CA LEU A 158 8.44 0.38 -4.88
C LEU A 158 7.86 -0.64 -5.87
N GLU A 159 6.66 -1.18 -5.64
CA GLU A 159 5.97 -2.02 -6.62
C GLU A 159 5.16 -1.17 -7.62
N ASP A 160 4.93 -1.70 -8.82
CA ASP A 160 4.07 -1.08 -9.86
C ASP A 160 2.58 -1.20 -9.48
N ALA A 161 2.17 -0.54 -8.40
CA ALA A 161 0.81 -0.61 -7.88
C ALA A 161 -0.21 0.03 -8.83
N HIS A 162 0.22 1.04 -9.62
CA HIS A 162 -0.63 1.70 -10.61
C HIS A 162 -0.78 0.88 -11.91
N GLY A 163 0.18 -0.03 -12.17
CA GLY A 163 0.18 -0.87 -13.36
C GLY A 163 0.73 -0.15 -14.60
N VAL A 164 1.72 0.71 -14.43
CA VAL A 164 2.40 1.45 -15.51
C VAL A 164 2.94 0.50 -16.58
N SER A 165 3.67 -0.53 -16.18
CA SER A 165 4.22 -1.55 -17.11
C SER A 165 3.11 -2.25 -17.91
N LYS A 166 2.03 -2.62 -17.22
CA LYS A 166 0.87 -3.25 -17.86
C LYS A 166 0.18 -2.30 -18.84
N ARG A 167 0.02 -1.03 -18.48
CA ARG A 167 -0.61 0.00 -19.31
C ARG A 167 0.22 0.24 -20.58
N LEU A 168 1.54 0.42 -20.46
CA LEU A 168 2.44 0.59 -21.60
C LEU A 168 2.34 -0.59 -22.57
N LYS A 169 2.37 -1.81 -22.07
CA LYS A 169 2.22 -3.02 -22.90
C LYS A 169 0.87 -3.07 -23.62
N LEU A 170 -0.23 -2.80 -22.92
CA LEU A 170 -1.58 -2.77 -23.51
C LEU A 170 -1.72 -1.69 -24.61
N ARG A 171 -1.06 -0.54 -24.44
CA ARG A 171 -1.04 0.55 -25.42
C ARG A 171 0.02 0.38 -26.49
N ARG A 172 0.70 -0.77 -26.55
CA ARG A 172 1.78 -1.07 -27.53
C ARG A 172 2.92 -0.04 -27.46
N GLN A 173 3.22 0.44 -26.24
CA GLN A 173 4.29 1.39 -25.99
C GLN A 173 5.58 0.72 -25.49
N GLY A 174 5.71 -0.60 -25.65
CA GLY A 174 6.88 -1.39 -25.27
C GLY A 174 6.66 -2.26 -24.03
N THR A 175 7.72 -2.96 -23.63
CA THR A 175 7.74 -3.81 -22.44
C THR A 175 8.72 -3.25 -21.43
N PHE A 176 8.20 -2.89 -20.25
CA PHE A 176 8.93 -2.21 -19.20
C PHE A 176 8.85 -2.96 -17.88
N LYS A 177 9.87 -2.80 -17.04
CA LYS A 177 9.90 -3.26 -15.65
C LYS A 177 10.49 -2.18 -14.76
N ILE A 178 10.13 -2.20 -13.48
CA ILE A 178 10.72 -1.28 -12.50
C ILE A 178 12.22 -1.53 -12.38
N ASP A 179 12.96 -0.45 -12.34
CA ASP A 179 14.37 -0.37 -12.01
C ASP A 179 14.48 0.21 -10.60
N LYS A 180 14.66 -0.68 -9.61
CA LYS A 180 14.69 -0.29 -8.19
C LYS A 180 15.90 0.57 -7.83
N ASP A 181 17.01 0.39 -8.52
CA ASP A 181 18.25 1.16 -8.27
C ASP A 181 18.12 2.64 -8.72
N ARG A 182 17.17 2.90 -9.62
CA ARG A 182 16.81 4.24 -10.09
C ARG A 182 15.45 4.72 -9.60
N SER A 183 14.98 4.14 -8.50
CA SER A 183 13.73 4.49 -7.83
C SER A 183 14.00 4.87 -6.38
N ALA A 184 13.23 5.81 -5.82
CA ALA A 184 13.48 6.37 -4.50
C ALA A 184 12.21 6.88 -3.83
N VAL A 185 12.29 7.16 -2.53
CA VAL A 185 11.26 7.91 -1.79
C VAL A 185 11.27 9.37 -2.24
N TYR A 186 10.12 9.91 -2.62
CA TYR A 186 9.97 11.34 -2.90
C TYR A 186 9.44 12.06 -1.65
N LEU A 187 10.37 12.51 -0.81
CA LEU A 187 10.08 12.98 0.53
C LEU A 187 9.23 14.26 0.58
N ASP A 188 9.36 15.15 -0.42
CA ASP A 188 8.61 16.41 -0.47
C ASP A 188 7.09 16.22 -0.40
N ARG A 189 6.59 15.10 -0.91
CA ARG A 189 5.16 14.74 -0.93
C ARG A 189 4.81 13.58 0.00
N THR A 190 5.77 13.05 0.73
CA THR A 190 5.55 12.03 1.78
C THR A 190 5.17 12.74 3.07
N LYS A 191 3.93 12.56 3.56
CA LYS A 191 3.35 13.33 4.64
C LYS A 191 2.50 12.45 5.56
N ALA A 192 2.36 12.89 6.81
CA ALA A 192 1.48 12.27 7.80
C ALA A 192 0.44 13.27 8.28
N PHE A 193 -0.82 12.81 8.38
CA PHE A 193 -1.96 13.56 8.87
C PHE A 193 -2.75 12.70 9.86
N PRO A 194 -3.58 13.27 10.74
CA PRO A 194 -4.32 12.49 11.75
C PRO A 194 -5.21 11.39 11.18
N LEU A 195 -5.78 11.58 9.98
CA LEU A 195 -6.70 10.64 9.33
C LEU A 195 -6.12 9.96 8.09
N ASN A 196 -4.93 10.33 7.66
CA ASN A 196 -4.28 9.72 6.50
C ASN A 196 -2.76 9.86 6.56
N ILE A 197 -2.09 8.97 5.84
CA ILE A 197 -0.65 9.06 5.55
C ILE A 197 -0.44 8.91 4.05
N GLU A 198 0.50 9.68 3.52
CA GLU A 198 0.76 9.83 2.11
C GLU A 198 2.23 9.51 1.82
N PHE A 199 2.46 8.59 0.87
CA PHE A 199 3.78 8.24 0.41
C PHE A 199 3.88 8.51 -1.08
N ASP A 200 4.92 9.20 -1.50
CA ASP A 200 5.19 9.46 -2.92
C ASP A 200 6.52 8.82 -3.31
N MET A 201 6.52 8.06 -4.39
CA MET A 201 7.67 7.28 -4.84
C MET A 201 8.04 7.67 -6.26
N LEU A 202 9.27 8.06 -6.45
CA LEU A 202 9.86 8.20 -7.78
C LEU A 202 10.16 6.81 -8.30
N LEU A 203 9.44 6.35 -9.33
CA LEU A 203 9.60 5.02 -9.92
C LEU A 203 10.14 5.15 -11.34
N THR A 204 11.30 4.56 -11.58
CA THR A 204 11.89 4.45 -12.92
C THR A 204 11.60 3.09 -13.51
N PHE A 205 11.13 3.09 -14.76
CA PHE A 205 10.87 1.88 -15.54
C PHE A 205 11.84 1.82 -16.71
N THR A 206 12.50 0.69 -16.88
CA THR A 206 13.39 0.42 -18.01
C THR A 206 12.82 -0.66 -18.90
N GLY A 207 13.00 -0.49 -20.20
CA GLY A 207 12.40 -1.40 -21.15
C GLY A 207 12.92 -1.28 -22.58
N SER A 208 12.25 -2.03 -23.45
CA SER A 208 12.55 -2.09 -24.89
C SER A 208 11.32 -1.77 -25.72
N ASP A 209 11.58 -1.49 -26.99
CA ASP A 209 10.59 -1.29 -28.04
C ASP A 209 9.56 -0.19 -27.71
N PRO A 210 10.01 1.01 -27.29
CA PRO A 210 9.12 2.11 -26.98
C PRO A 210 8.31 2.52 -28.22
N GLY A 211 6.99 2.69 -28.03
CA GLY A 211 6.09 3.13 -29.09
C GLY A 211 6.19 4.64 -29.38
N ASN A 212 5.51 5.09 -30.41
CA ASN A 212 5.60 6.48 -30.90
C ASN A 212 5.10 7.50 -29.86
N SER A 213 3.98 7.21 -29.17
CA SER A 213 3.46 8.13 -28.15
C SER A 213 4.45 8.30 -27.00
N LEU A 214 5.14 7.24 -26.59
CA LEU A 214 6.16 7.32 -25.55
C LEU A 214 7.40 8.07 -26.01
N ARG A 215 7.85 7.83 -27.25
CA ARG A 215 8.99 8.54 -27.86
C ARG A 215 8.78 10.03 -27.99
N SER A 216 7.53 10.46 -28.20
CA SER A 216 7.21 11.89 -28.40
C SER A 216 7.22 12.71 -27.11
N VAL A 217 7.13 12.06 -25.93
CA VAL A 217 6.97 12.76 -24.65
C VAL A 217 8.07 12.45 -23.62
N THR A 218 9.00 11.54 -23.95
CA THR A 218 10.07 11.18 -23.02
C THR A 218 11.45 11.45 -23.63
N PRO A 219 12.40 12.04 -22.87
CA PRO A 219 13.74 12.34 -23.36
C PRO A 219 14.55 11.08 -23.65
N THR A 220 14.35 10.01 -22.86
CA THR A 220 14.97 8.69 -23.05
C THR A 220 13.87 7.63 -23.02
N PRO A 221 13.33 7.23 -24.19
CA PRO A 221 12.15 6.38 -24.24
C PRO A 221 12.31 4.98 -23.61
N ASN A 222 13.54 4.53 -23.41
CA ASN A 222 13.84 3.23 -22.76
C ASN A 222 13.97 3.33 -21.24
N ALA A 223 13.92 4.54 -20.67
CA ALA A 223 13.99 4.79 -19.22
C ALA A 223 13.02 5.93 -18.87
N ILE A 224 11.88 5.58 -18.34
CA ILE A 224 10.81 6.52 -17.99
C ILE A 224 10.62 6.57 -16.48
N THR A 225 10.35 7.76 -15.98
CA THR A 225 10.13 7.96 -14.54
C THR A 225 8.76 8.61 -14.31
N VAL A 226 8.02 8.07 -13.35
CA VAL A 226 6.76 8.61 -12.85
C VAL A 226 6.84 8.76 -11.34
N ASN A 227 5.99 9.60 -10.76
CA ASN A 227 5.77 9.56 -9.32
C ASN A 227 4.48 8.81 -9.01
N GLN A 228 4.61 7.71 -8.28
CA GLN A 228 3.49 6.92 -7.80
C GLN A 228 3.19 7.30 -6.36
N HIS A 229 1.95 7.67 -6.12
CA HIS A 229 1.46 8.10 -4.82
C HIS A 229 0.62 7.00 -4.17
N HIS A 230 0.80 6.80 -2.86
CA HIS A 230 0.06 5.85 -2.05
C HIS A 230 -0.56 6.58 -0.86
N SER A 231 -1.87 6.42 -0.68
CA SER A 231 -2.63 6.99 0.43
C SER A 231 -3.21 5.87 1.29
N PHE A 232 -2.95 5.91 2.60
CA PHE A 232 -3.65 5.10 3.60
C PHE A 232 -4.55 6.05 4.39
N VAL A 233 -5.86 5.84 4.31
CA VAL A 233 -6.86 6.78 4.83
C VAL A 233 -7.78 6.05 5.81
N ALA A 234 -7.99 6.64 6.98
CA ALA A 234 -8.95 6.16 7.96
C ALA A 234 -10.36 6.11 7.34
N LEU A 235 -11.11 5.06 7.64
CA LEU A 235 -12.52 5.04 7.25
C LEU A 235 -13.31 5.98 8.14
N PRO A 236 -14.38 6.61 7.60
CA PRO A 236 -15.27 7.44 8.40
C PRO A 236 -16.06 6.60 9.41
N ASP A 237 -16.72 7.28 10.34
CA ASP A 237 -17.59 6.67 11.32
C ASP A 237 -18.73 5.84 10.70
N SER A 238 -19.31 4.92 11.47
CA SER A 238 -20.29 3.94 11.00
C SER A 238 -21.74 4.45 10.96
N ASP A 239 -22.01 5.69 11.34
CA ASP A 239 -23.35 6.28 11.42
C ASP A 239 -23.91 6.81 10.09
N TYR A 240 -23.22 6.52 8.99
CA TYR A 240 -23.69 6.87 7.66
C TYR A 240 -24.94 6.05 7.25
N GLU A 241 -26.07 6.74 7.00
CA GLU A 241 -27.28 6.11 6.49
C GLU A 241 -27.18 5.87 4.98
N THR A 242 -27.17 4.59 4.60
CA THR A 242 -27.18 4.19 3.19
C THR A 242 -28.56 4.43 2.55
N ARG A 243 -28.57 4.80 1.27
CA ARG A 243 -29.80 4.92 0.49
C ARG A 243 -29.85 3.87 -0.61
N LYS A 244 -30.95 3.11 -0.65
CA LYS A 244 -31.17 2.09 -1.69
C LYS A 244 -31.24 2.74 -3.07
N PHE A 245 -30.69 2.04 -4.06
CA PHE A 245 -30.75 2.46 -5.45
C PHE A 245 -32.16 2.25 -6.03
N ASP A 246 -32.66 3.25 -6.75
CA ASP A 246 -33.85 3.14 -7.60
C ASP A 246 -33.40 3.36 -9.04
N PRO A 247 -33.71 2.44 -9.99
CA PRO A 247 -33.29 2.57 -11.39
C PRO A 247 -33.85 3.83 -12.10
N ARG A 248 -34.86 4.48 -11.55
CA ARG A 248 -35.42 5.74 -12.06
C ARG A 248 -34.61 6.96 -11.64
N SER A 249 -33.65 6.81 -10.70
CA SER A 249 -32.98 7.95 -10.08
C SER A 249 -31.90 8.61 -10.93
N GLY A 250 -31.38 7.94 -11.97
CA GLY A 250 -30.31 8.46 -12.84
C GLY A 250 -28.94 8.64 -12.16
N VAL A 251 -28.77 8.15 -10.92
CA VAL A 251 -27.52 8.25 -10.15
C VAL A 251 -26.69 6.97 -10.21
N ASN A 252 -25.39 7.10 -9.97
CA ASN A 252 -24.51 5.94 -9.89
C ASN A 252 -24.74 5.14 -8.60
N ALA A 253 -24.62 3.83 -8.72
CA ALA A 253 -24.77 2.90 -7.61
C ALA A 253 -23.60 1.92 -7.53
N PHE A 254 -23.38 1.37 -6.34
CA PHE A 254 -22.57 0.17 -6.14
C PHE A 254 -23.46 -0.98 -5.68
N SER A 255 -23.02 -2.20 -5.91
CA SER A 255 -23.71 -3.41 -5.46
C SER A 255 -22.80 -4.40 -4.77
N PHE A 256 -23.39 -5.19 -3.90
CA PHE A 256 -22.80 -6.38 -3.31
C PHE A 256 -23.87 -7.47 -3.14
N TYR A 257 -23.46 -8.71 -2.90
CA TYR A 257 -24.36 -9.83 -2.65
C TYR A 257 -24.39 -10.12 -1.16
N ASP A 258 -25.59 -10.07 -0.57
CA ASP A 258 -25.86 -10.39 0.82
C ASP A 258 -26.53 -11.76 0.94
N TYR A 259 -25.77 -12.74 1.40
CA TYR A 259 -26.22 -14.11 1.54
C TYR A 259 -27.10 -14.36 2.77
N SER A 260 -27.31 -13.32 3.61
CA SER A 260 -28.33 -13.37 4.69
C SER A 260 -29.71 -12.93 4.24
N SER A 261 -29.86 -12.54 2.95
CA SER A 261 -31.17 -12.18 2.41
C SER A 261 -32.15 -13.34 2.50
N PRO A 262 -33.44 -13.08 2.83
CA PRO A 262 -34.49 -14.10 2.77
C PRO A 262 -34.56 -14.78 1.39
N VAL A 263 -34.98 -16.04 1.36
CA VAL A 263 -35.01 -16.88 0.13
C VAL A 263 -35.87 -16.25 -0.97
N ASN A 264 -36.87 -15.47 -0.63
CA ASN A 264 -37.78 -14.79 -1.54
C ASN A 264 -37.30 -13.40 -1.96
N GLU A 265 -36.13 -12.96 -1.49
CA GLU A 265 -35.52 -11.68 -1.86
C GLU A 265 -34.24 -11.85 -2.67
N SER A 266 -33.93 -10.81 -3.48
CA SER A 266 -32.64 -10.77 -4.17
C SER A 266 -31.48 -10.67 -3.18
N THR A 267 -30.47 -11.49 -3.37
CA THR A 267 -29.20 -11.36 -2.65
C THR A 267 -28.44 -10.11 -3.08
N GLU A 268 -28.64 -9.58 -4.30
CA GLU A 268 -28.02 -8.36 -4.74
C GLU A 268 -28.64 -7.17 -4.01
N LYS A 269 -27.79 -6.44 -3.27
CA LYS A 269 -28.13 -5.16 -2.63
C LYS A 269 -27.44 -4.03 -3.39
N ARG A 270 -28.18 -2.99 -3.72
CA ARG A 270 -27.69 -1.83 -4.49
C ARG A 270 -27.93 -0.55 -3.71
N TYR A 271 -26.89 0.28 -3.62
CA TYR A 271 -26.92 1.57 -2.90
C TYR A 271 -26.33 2.65 -3.78
N ILE A 272 -26.83 3.89 -3.63
CA ILE A 272 -26.33 5.04 -4.40
C ILE A 272 -25.05 5.59 -3.79
N TYR A 273 -24.19 6.14 -4.65
CA TYR A 273 -23.11 7.02 -4.21
C TYR A 273 -23.68 8.40 -3.92
N ARG A 274 -23.46 8.92 -2.73
CA ARG A 274 -23.84 10.27 -2.35
C ARG A 274 -22.88 10.86 -1.34
N HIS A 275 -22.75 12.18 -1.32
CA HIS A 275 -22.06 12.88 -0.25
C HIS A 275 -22.86 12.77 1.05
N ARG A 276 -22.16 12.74 2.17
CA ARG A 276 -22.73 12.84 3.51
C ARG A 276 -22.96 14.33 3.80
N LEU A 277 -24.18 14.80 3.53
CA LEU A 277 -24.55 16.18 3.78
C LEU A 277 -25.52 16.22 4.96
N GLU A 278 -25.00 16.54 6.12
CA GLU A 278 -25.75 16.72 7.36
C GLU A 278 -25.89 18.22 7.62
N LYS A 279 -27.09 18.65 8.01
CA LYS A 279 -27.34 20.05 8.34
C LYS A 279 -26.55 20.46 9.60
N LYS A 280 -25.88 21.59 9.56
CA LYS A 280 -25.23 22.21 10.71
C LYS A 280 -26.25 22.63 11.77
N ASP A 281 -27.43 23.11 11.33
CA ASP A 281 -28.60 23.32 12.13
C ASP A 281 -29.74 22.42 11.64
N PRO A 282 -30.02 21.28 12.34
CA PRO A 282 -31.07 20.34 11.94
C PRO A 282 -32.49 20.95 12.00
N SER A 283 -32.71 22.02 12.80
CA SER A 283 -34.02 22.67 12.98
C SER A 283 -34.35 23.67 11.90
N ALA A 284 -33.34 24.18 11.19
CA ALA A 284 -33.55 25.14 10.11
C ALA A 284 -34.08 24.45 8.84
N GLU A 285 -34.98 25.13 8.10
CA GLU A 285 -35.45 24.66 6.79
C GLU A 285 -34.29 24.51 5.82
N ILE A 286 -33.39 25.49 5.75
CA ILE A 286 -32.15 25.51 4.98
C ILE A 286 -31.00 25.73 5.93
N SER A 287 -29.95 24.94 5.81
CA SER A 287 -28.76 25.03 6.62
C SER A 287 -27.51 24.69 5.80
N GLU A 288 -26.39 25.30 6.15
CA GLU A 288 -25.08 24.83 5.68
C GLU A 288 -24.88 23.36 6.07
N ALA A 289 -24.07 22.65 5.29
CA ALA A 289 -23.62 21.32 5.67
C ALA A 289 -22.51 21.41 6.72
N ILE A 290 -22.45 20.43 7.65
CA ILE A 290 -21.33 20.28 8.60
C ILE A 290 -20.02 20.11 7.81
N GLU A 291 -20.04 19.23 6.79
CA GLU A 291 -18.93 19.02 5.85
C GLU A 291 -19.41 19.41 4.44
N PRO A 292 -19.05 20.58 3.93
CA PRO A 292 -19.43 21.00 2.59
C PRO A 292 -18.70 20.19 1.51
N ILE A 293 -19.29 20.13 0.32
CA ILE A 293 -18.60 19.57 -0.86
C ILE A 293 -17.53 20.59 -1.30
N ILE A 294 -16.25 20.19 -1.27
CA ILE A 294 -15.13 21.06 -1.62
C ILE A 294 -14.50 20.58 -2.93
N TYR A 295 -14.39 21.47 -3.89
CA TYR A 295 -13.62 21.26 -5.11
C TYR A 295 -12.30 22.01 -5.06
N TYR A 296 -11.22 21.32 -5.43
CA TYR A 296 -9.90 21.91 -5.51
C TYR A 296 -9.53 22.14 -6.97
N LEU A 297 -9.17 23.37 -7.32
CA LEU A 297 -8.61 23.68 -8.62
C LEU A 297 -7.08 23.57 -8.59
N ASP A 298 -6.51 22.98 -9.63
CA ASP A 298 -5.06 22.91 -9.79
C ASP A 298 -4.47 24.33 -9.87
N ASN A 299 -3.35 24.54 -9.16
CA ASN A 299 -2.67 25.84 -9.15
C ASN A 299 -2.18 26.29 -10.53
N GLY A 300 -1.94 25.35 -11.44
CA GLY A 300 -1.54 25.62 -12.83
C GLY A 300 -2.69 25.93 -13.78
N THR A 301 -3.96 25.98 -13.30
CA THR A 301 -5.10 26.33 -14.14
C THR A 301 -4.96 27.79 -14.61
N PRO A 302 -4.86 28.05 -15.94
CA PRO A 302 -4.64 29.41 -16.46
C PRO A 302 -5.92 30.25 -16.42
N GLU A 303 -5.73 31.59 -16.39
CA GLU A 303 -6.82 32.51 -16.68
C GLU A 303 -7.13 32.52 -18.20
N PRO A 304 -8.40 32.72 -18.61
CA PRO A 304 -9.61 32.99 -17.81
C PRO A 304 -10.34 31.69 -17.34
N VAL A 305 -9.77 30.50 -17.61
CA VAL A 305 -10.40 29.21 -17.27
C VAL A 305 -10.56 29.07 -15.76
N ARG A 306 -9.55 29.52 -15.00
CA ARG A 306 -9.58 29.50 -13.53
C ARG A 306 -10.77 30.28 -12.98
N SER A 307 -10.93 31.53 -13.42
CA SER A 307 -12.03 32.40 -12.98
C SER A 307 -13.42 31.80 -13.33
N ALA A 308 -13.57 31.26 -14.54
CA ALA A 308 -14.82 30.62 -14.96
C ALA A 308 -15.15 29.36 -14.13
N LEU A 309 -14.14 28.56 -13.76
CA LEU A 309 -14.34 27.38 -12.88
C LEU A 309 -14.70 27.76 -11.44
N ILE A 310 -14.13 28.86 -10.91
CA ILE A 310 -14.49 29.38 -9.58
C ILE A 310 -15.90 29.93 -9.57
N GLU A 311 -16.32 30.63 -10.63
CA GLU A 311 -17.66 31.20 -10.76
C GLU A 311 -18.75 30.13 -10.97
N GLY A 312 -18.41 29.03 -11.65
CA GLY A 312 -19.33 27.93 -11.96
C GLY A 312 -19.44 26.84 -10.90
N GLY A 313 -18.61 26.82 -9.90
CA GLY A 313 -18.60 25.85 -8.80
C GLY A 313 -19.21 26.41 -7.53
#